data_1fd1345cd6dcdac2e133aa49093dd38d
#
_entry.id   1fd1345cd6dcdac2e133aa49093dd38d
#
_cell.length_a   1.000
_cell.length_b   1.000
_cell.length_c   1.000
_cell.angle_alpha   90.00
_cell.angle_beta   90.00
_cell.angle_gamma   90.00
#
_symmetry.space_group_name_H-M   'P 1'
#
loop_
_entity.id
_entity.type
_entity.pdbx_description
1 polymer ?
#
loop_
_entity_poly.entity_id
_entity_poly.type
_entity_poly.pdbx_seq_one_letter_code
_entity_poly.pdbx_strand_id
1 'polypeptide(L)'
;MKKIIIFLLLLCPVLVQAKKKFDRGIVKSVFVPKGQWFMGSTVSYSEQSADQYQFLVLANIDAKGYTFRLSPFGGYFFADNMAAGGRFTYSRTYFNIGNVDINLGDDLSFHIKDDMYLEHNYSASGFLRTCMGLGSSKVFGFFNEVRLTYAYGQGKHSNGTGNDLTGYYQRSHTFEIGAAPGLAAFVSDFASVEVSVGVMGFSYKWVDQIHNQVNKASRHSASGNFKIDLFSINLGMTMYF
;
A
#
# COMPACT_ATOMS: atom_id res chain seq x y z
N MET A 1 -10.80 19.52 16.09
CA MET A 1 -10.69 19.85 14.65
C MET A 1 -10.05 21.22 14.38
N LYS A 2 -10.46 22.32 15.00
CA LYS A 2 -9.87 23.67 14.78
C LYS A 2 -8.36 23.74 15.08
N LYS A 3 -7.83 22.99 16.07
CA LYS A 3 -6.40 23.01 16.45
C LYS A 3 -5.49 22.31 15.44
N ILE A 4 -5.99 21.33 14.68
CA ILE A 4 -5.23 20.59 13.65
C ILE A 4 -5.07 21.46 12.39
N ILE A 5 -6.12 22.24 12.04
CA ILE A 5 -6.08 23.16 10.90
C ILE A 5 -5.08 24.30 11.15
N ILE A 6 -4.98 24.79 12.41
CA ILE A 6 -4.00 25.82 12.79
C ILE A 6 -2.57 25.25 12.74
N PHE A 7 -2.35 23.98 13.10
CA PHE A 7 -1.05 23.35 12.99
C PHE A 7 -0.60 23.13 11.54
N LEU A 8 -1.54 22.77 10.65
CA LEU A 8 -1.28 22.66 9.20
C LEU A 8 -0.97 24.03 8.56
N LEU A 9 -1.66 25.09 8.98
CA LEU A 9 -1.41 26.47 8.51
C LEU A 9 -0.08 27.04 9.02
N LEU A 10 0.39 26.61 10.19
CA LEU A 10 1.69 27.00 10.74
C LEU A 10 2.87 26.27 10.08
N LEU A 11 2.66 25.09 9.46
CA LEU A 11 3.70 24.41 8.68
C LEU A 11 3.93 25.02 7.28
N CYS A 12 2.95 25.75 6.74
CA CYS A 12 3.05 26.37 5.43
C CYS A 12 4.17 27.42 5.30
N PRO A 13 4.45 28.29 6.28
CA PRO A 13 5.49 29.32 6.10
C PRO A 13 6.92 28.79 6.21
N VAL A 14 7.14 27.60 6.77
CA VAL A 14 8.49 27.00 6.88
C VAL A 14 9.01 26.54 5.51
N LEU A 15 8.12 26.31 4.54
CA LEU A 15 8.49 25.90 3.18
C LEU A 15 8.88 27.06 2.27
N VAL A 16 8.69 28.31 2.70
CA VAL A 16 8.91 29.50 1.84
C VAL A 16 10.28 30.16 2.07
N GLN A 17 11.02 29.82 3.11
CA GLN A 17 12.28 30.51 3.46
C GLN A 17 13.58 29.89 2.93
N ALA A 18 13.53 28.94 1.99
CA ALA A 18 14.74 28.41 1.36
C ALA A 18 15.29 29.39 0.30
N LYS A 19 15.69 30.59 0.70
CA LYS A 19 16.23 31.66 -0.19
C LYS A 19 17.76 31.61 -0.36
N LYS A 20 18.43 30.49 -0.18
CA LYS A 20 19.78 30.31 -0.75
C LYS A 20 19.71 29.17 -1.74
N LYS A 21 19.82 29.51 -3.05
CA LYS A 21 20.08 28.52 -4.08
C LYS A 21 21.42 27.85 -3.76
N PHE A 22 21.37 26.78 -2.99
CA PHE A 22 22.50 25.87 -2.88
C PHE A 22 22.52 25.08 -4.18
N ASP A 23 23.44 25.39 -5.06
CA ASP A 23 23.65 24.62 -6.28
C ASP A 23 24.41 23.34 -5.92
N ARG A 24 23.72 22.22 -6.02
CA ARG A 24 24.28 20.89 -5.81
C ARG A 24 24.85 20.27 -7.08
N GLY A 25 24.93 21.03 -8.17
CA GLY A 25 25.32 20.51 -9.48
C GLY A 25 24.32 19.53 -10.09
N ILE A 26 23.08 19.50 -9.58
CA ILE A 26 22.03 18.65 -10.14
C ILE A 26 21.48 19.33 -11.38
N VAL A 27 21.75 18.75 -12.52
CA VAL A 27 21.19 19.22 -13.80
C VAL A 27 19.68 18.93 -13.78
N LYS A 28 18.86 19.97 -13.82
CA LYS A 28 17.42 19.86 -13.99
C LYS A 28 17.10 19.59 -15.46
N SER A 29 17.26 18.34 -15.89
CA SER A 29 16.77 17.93 -17.21
C SER A 29 15.27 17.69 -17.20
N VAL A 30 14.60 18.01 -18.29
CA VAL A 30 13.22 17.59 -18.51
C VAL A 30 13.26 16.08 -18.79
N PHE A 31 12.77 15.28 -17.86
CA PHE A 31 12.69 13.82 -17.99
C PHE A 31 11.42 13.40 -18.72
N VAL A 32 10.28 14.01 -18.34
CA VAL A 32 9.01 13.90 -19.07
C VAL A 32 8.48 15.31 -19.33
N PRO A 33 8.27 15.70 -20.61
CA PRO A 33 7.79 17.03 -20.94
C PRO A 33 6.30 17.21 -20.61
N LYS A 34 5.91 18.47 -20.44
CA LYS A 34 4.52 18.89 -20.36
C LYS A 34 3.72 18.45 -21.59
N GLY A 35 2.45 18.14 -21.40
CA GLY A 35 1.50 17.84 -22.49
C GLY A 35 1.32 16.36 -22.76
N GLN A 36 2.08 15.49 -22.10
CA GLN A 36 1.99 14.05 -22.31
C GLN A 36 0.91 13.42 -21.45
N TRP A 37 0.10 12.58 -22.04
CA TRP A 37 -0.75 11.63 -21.33
C TRP A 37 0.05 10.37 -21.03
N PHE A 38 -0.29 9.70 -19.96
CA PHE A 38 0.29 8.42 -19.66
C PHE A 38 -0.74 7.47 -19.06
N MET A 39 -0.58 6.20 -19.31
CA MET A 39 -1.32 5.13 -18.67
C MET A 39 -0.41 3.94 -18.40
N GLY A 40 -0.73 3.21 -17.34
CA GLY A 40 0.07 2.06 -16.96
C GLY A 40 -0.65 1.17 -15.97
N SER A 41 0.04 0.13 -15.57
CA SER A 41 -0.40 -0.75 -14.49
C SER A 41 0.78 -1.21 -13.67
N THR A 42 0.56 -1.36 -12.37
CA THR A 42 1.50 -2.06 -11.50
C THR A 42 0.89 -3.35 -10.99
N VAL A 43 1.73 -4.37 -10.87
CA VAL A 43 1.38 -5.67 -10.30
C VAL A 43 2.33 -5.93 -9.14
N SER A 44 1.81 -6.44 -8.03
CA SER A 44 2.64 -6.99 -6.97
C SER A 44 2.05 -8.31 -6.49
N TYR A 45 2.94 -9.23 -6.16
CA TYR A 45 2.62 -10.51 -5.55
C TYR A 45 3.57 -10.74 -4.39
N SER A 46 3.02 -11.10 -3.26
CA SER A 46 3.78 -11.46 -2.07
C SER A 46 3.21 -12.76 -1.53
N GLU A 47 4.08 -13.71 -1.30
CA GLU A 47 3.74 -14.98 -0.68
C GLU A 47 4.47 -15.12 0.64
N GLN A 48 3.77 -15.63 1.64
CA GLN A 48 4.32 -15.94 2.95
C GLN A 48 3.95 -17.38 3.29
N SER A 49 4.94 -18.20 3.57
CA SER A 49 4.76 -19.56 4.08
C SER A 49 5.62 -19.76 5.31
N ALA A 50 5.06 -20.41 6.31
CA ALA A 50 5.78 -20.91 7.47
C ALA A 50 5.37 -22.37 7.67
N ASP A 51 6.32 -23.27 7.52
CA ASP A 51 6.13 -24.70 7.75
C ASP A 51 6.88 -25.06 9.05
N GLN A 52 6.14 -25.57 10.05
CA GLN A 52 6.67 -26.02 11.35
C GLN A 52 7.57 -25.00 12.06
N TYR A 53 7.24 -23.71 11.94
CA TYR A 53 8.01 -22.65 12.56
C TYR A 53 7.79 -22.62 14.07
N GLN A 54 8.89 -22.62 14.83
CA GLN A 54 8.85 -22.42 16.29
C GLN A 54 9.25 -20.98 16.64
N PHE A 55 8.36 -20.27 17.30
CA PHE A 55 8.64 -18.93 17.80
C PHE A 55 8.28 -18.83 19.29
N LEU A 56 9.30 -18.75 20.15
CA LEU A 56 9.18 -18.68 21.62
C LEU A 56 8.37 -19.86 22.19
N VAL A 57 7.09 -19.64 22.53
CA VAL A 57 6.17 -20.63 23.11
C VAL A 57 5.21 -21.25 22.10
N LEU A 58 5.32 -20.87 20.81
CA LEU A 58 4.51 -21.40 19.72
C LEU A 58 5.27 -22.50 19.01
N ALA A 59 4.74 -23.71 18.98
CA ALA A 59 5.31 -24.84 18.28
C ALA A 59 4.40 -25.25 17.11
N ASN A 60 5.00 -25.70 16.00
CA ASN A 60 4.31 -26.24 14.83
C ASN A 60 3.30 -25.27 14.18
N ILE A 61 3.76 -24.08 13.81
CA ILE A 61 2.94 -23.14 13.06
C ILE A 61 3.02 -23.47 11.58
N ASP A 62 1.91 -23.92 11.00
CA ASP A 62 1.73 -24.06 9.56
C ASP A 62 0.88 -22.89 9.07
N ALA A 63 1.48 -21.95 8.39
CA ALA A 63 0.80 -20.80 7.84
C ALA A 63 1.15 -20.60 6.38
N LYS A 64 0.13 -20.39 5.54
CA LYS A 64 0.28 -20.10 4.12
C LYS A 64 -0.59 -18.91 3.75
N GLY A 65 0.00 -17.95 3.04
CA GLY A 65 -0.74 -16.80 2.60
C GLY A 65 -0.15 -16.13 1.38
N TYR A 66 -0.98 -15.41 0.66
CA TYR A 66 -0.53 -14.56 -0.44
C TYR A 66 -1.34 -13.27 -0.48
N THR A 67 -0.70 -12.24 -1.01
CA THR A 67 -1.35 -11.00 -1.41
C THR A 67 -1.03 -10.72 -2.86
N PHE A 68 -2.08 -10.65 -3.67
CA PHE A 68 -2.02 -10.21 -5.06
C PHE A 68 -2.59 -8.80 -5.16
N ARG A 69 -1.94 -7.93 -5.93
CA ARG A 69 -2.40 -6.57 -6.17
C ARG A 69 -2.23 -6.20 -7.64
N LEU A 70 -3.28 -5.62 -8.22
CA LEU A 70 -3.29 -5.07 -9.58
C LEU A 70 -3.76 -3.62 -9.51
N SER A 71 -2.99 -2.69 -10.11
CA SER A 71 -3.25 -1.26 -10.00
C SER A 71 -3.08 -0.55 -11.34
N PRO A 72 -4.10 -0.52 -12.21
CA PRO A 72 -4.12 0.36 -13.37
C PRO A 72 -4.16 1.83 -12.93
N PHE A 73 -3.48 2.67 -13.68
CA PHE A 73 -3.43 4.11 -13.46
C PHE A 73 -3.30 4.89 -14.76
N GLY A 74 -3.64 6.17 -14.71
CA GLY A 74 -3.45 7.08 -15.81
C GLY A 74 -3.42 8.52 -15.34
N GLY A 75 -2.85 9.40 -16.16
CA GLY A 75 -2.72 10.79 -15.81
C GLY A 75 -2.19 11.66 -16.94
N TYR A 76 -1.93 12.92 -16.62
CA TYR A 76 -1.50 13.95 -17.55
C TYR A 76 -0.39 14.81 -16.95
N PHE A 77 0.67 15.07 -17.72
CA PHE A 77 1.75 15.96 -17.36
C PHE A 77 1.34 17.43 -17.64
N PHE A 78 0.86 18.11 -16.62
CA PHE A 78 0.42 19.51 -16.71
C PHE A 78 1.59 20.49 -16.68
N ALA A 79 2.77 20.07 -16.26
CA ALA A 79 4.04 20.81 -16.31
C ALA A 79 5.18 19.82 -16.55
N ASP A 80 6.36 20.34 -16.94
CA ASP A 80 7.55 19.51 -17.09
C ASP A 80 7.84 18.74 -15.79
N ASN A 81 7.97 17.42 -15.92
CA ASN A 81 8.22 16.50 -14.80
C ASN A 81 7.13 16.48 -13.71
N MET A 82 5.94 17.07 -13.95
CA MET A 82 4.85 17.08 -12.98
C MET A 82 3.55 16.63 -13.62
N ALA A 83 2.93 15.63 -13.02
CA ALA A 83 1.67 15.05 -13.49
C ALA A 83 0.65 14.91 -12.36
N ALA A 84 -0.61 14.90 -12.75
CA ALA A 84 -1.72 14.49 -11.90
C ALA A 84 -2.47 13.33 -12.56
N GLY A 85 -3.05 12.45 -11.75
CA GLY A 85 -3.73 11.30 -12.29
C GLY A 85 -4.59 10.57 -11.29
N GLY A 86 -5.17 9.46 -11.76
CA GLY A 86 -5.97 8.54 -10.98
C GLY A 86 -5.42 7.12 -11.04
N ARG A 87 -5.65 6.36 -9.98
CA ARG A 87 -5.26 4.96 -9.84
C ARG A 87 -6.44 4.20 -9.24
N PHE A 88 -6.73 3.06 -9.81
CA PHE A 88 -7.62 2.08 -9.21
C PHE A 88 -6.78 0.89 -8.77
N THR A 89 -7.05 0.33 -7.59
CA THR A 89 -6.33 -0.85 -7.11
C THR A 89 -7.30 -1.90 -6.64
N TYR A 90 -7.12 -3.11 -7.13
CA TYR A 90 -7.70 -4.32 -6.58
C TYR A 90 -6.63 -5.12 -5.88
N SER A 91 -6.90 -5.54 -4.65
CA SER A 91 -6.04 -6.51 -3.96
C SER A 91 -6.84 -7.64 -3.36
N ARG A 92 -6.23 -8.82 -3.38
CA ARG A 92 -6.74 -10.02 -2.74
C ARG A 92 -5.68 -10.54 -1.78
N THR A 93 -6.06 -10.63 -0.51
CA THR A 93 -5.23 -11.23 0.53
C THR A 93 -5.91 -12.52 0.98
N TYR A 94 -5.15 -13.60 0.95
CA TYR A 94 -5.54 -14.89 1.48
C TYR A 94 -4.52 -15.32 2.50
N PHE A 95 -4.98 -15.80 3.63
CA PHE A 95 -4.14 -16.31 4.68
C PHE A 95 -4.83 -17.51 5.31
N ASN A 96 -4.09 -18.59 5.48
CA ASN A 96 -4.56 -19.81 6.14
C ASN A 96 -3.51 -20.20 7.19
N ILE A 97 -3.96 -20.31 8.43
CA ILE A 97 -3.19 -20.87 9.52
C ILE A 97 -3.78 -22.25 9.75
N GLY A 98 -2.98 -23.30 9.53
CA GLY A 98 -3.34 -24.65 9.89
C GLY A 98 -3.39 -24.84 11.41
N ASN A 99 -2.87 -25.93 11.91
CA ASN A 99 -2.85 -26.20 13.34
C ASN A 99 -1.76 -25.39 14.03
N VAL A 100 -2.11 -24.65 15.09
CA VAL A 100 -1.15 -24.00 15.99
C VAL A 100 -1.41 -24.50 17.40
N ASP A 101 -0.41 -25.15 17.97
CA ASP A 101 -0.42 -25.61 19.35
C ASP A 101 0.34 -24.60 20.23
N ILE A 102 -0.37 -23.94 21.12
CA ILE A 102 0.21 -23.01 22.09
C ILE A 102 0.28 -23.69 23.43
N ASN A 103 1.47 -24.06 23.90
CA ASN A 103 1.72 -24.60 25.24
C ASN A 103 2.33 -23.53 26.13
N LEU A 104 1.56 -23.03 27.09
CA LEU A 104 1.97 -22.04 28.09
C LEU A 104 2.29 -22.66 29.47
N GLY A 105 2.73 -23.93 29.51
CA GLY A 105 2.98 -24.68 30.73
C GLY A 105 1.97 -25.80 30.94
N ASP A 106 2.11 -26.56 32.04
CA ASP A 106 1.42 -27.82 32.26
C ASP A 106 -0.13 -27.76 32.28
N ASP A 107 -0.74 -26.58 32.41
CA ASP A 107 -2.20 -26.43 32.55
C ASP A 107 -2.88 -25.51 31.51
N LEU A 108 -2.14 -24.89 30.57
CA LEU A 108 -2.70 -23.98 29.60
C LEU A 108 -2.22 -24.32 28.18
N SER A 109 -3.02 -25.10 27.48
CA SER A 109 -2.84 -25.37 26.06
C SER A 109 -3.99 -24.78 25.24
N PHE A 110 -3.68 -23.99 24.21
CA PHE A 110 -4.63 -23.48 23.25
C PHE A 110 -4.37 -24.12 21.88
N HIS A 111 -5.42 -24.67 21.31
CA HIS A 111 -5.40 -25.22 19.96
C HIS A 111 -6.13 -24.24 19.04
N ILE A 112 -5.42 -23.68 18.05
CA ILE A 112 -6.02 -22.94 16.94
C ILE A 112 -6.05 -23.92 15.77
N LYS A 113 -7.25 -24.22 15.28
CA LYS A 113 -7.44 -25.13 14.15
C LYS A 113 -8.04 -24.36 12.97
N ASP A 114 -7.43 -24.51 11.78
CA ASP A 114 -7.96 -24.09 10.50
C ASP A 114 -8.54 -22.66 10.50
N ASP A 115 -7.65 -21.68 10.75
CA ASP A 115 -8.01 -20.27 10.69
C ASP A 115 -7.77 -19.73 9.28
N MET A 116 -8.83 -19.39 8.56
CA MET A 116 -8.78 -18.89 7.20
C MET A 116 -9.25 -17.44 7.13
N TYR A 117 -8.44 -16.60 6.51
CA TYR A 117 -8.76 -15.21 6.21
C TYR A 117 -8.71 -14.94 4.71
N LEU A 118 -9.76 -14.36 4.18
CA LEU A 118 -9.84 -13.92 2.78
C LEU A 118 -10.36 -12.48 2.74
N GLU A 119 -9.60 -11.56 2.18
CA GLU A 119 -9.99 -10.17 1.99
C GLU A 119 -9.86 -9.76 0.53
N HIS A 120 -10.90 -9.11 0.02
CA HIS A 120 -10.90 -8.37 -1.23
C HIS A 120 -10.94 -6.88 -0.90
N ASN A 121 -10.02 -6.12 -1.47
CA ASN A 121 -9.93 -4.69 -1.25
C ASN A 121 -9.94 -3.96 -2.60
N TYR A 122 -10.79 -2.93 -2.70
CA TYR A 122 -10.93 -2.06 -3.85
C TYR A 122 -10.59 -0.64 -3.42
N SER A 123 -9.68 0.01 -4.13
CA SER A 123 -9.34 1.39 -3.81
C SER A 123 -9.28 2.28 -5.05
N ALA A 124 -9.63 3.54 -4.85
CA ALA A 124 -9.46 4.61 -5.81
C ALA A 124 -8.57 5.68 -5.20
N SER A 125 -7.60 6.15 -5.98
CA SER A 125 -6.63 7.17 -5.54
C SER A 125 -6.52 8.28 -6.58
N GLY A 126 -6.47 9.52 -6.10
CA GLY A 126 -5.91 10.63 -6.86
C GLY A 126 -4.42 10.78 -6.50
N PHE A 127 -3.57 11.10 -7.45
CA PHE A 127 -2.15 11.29 -7.18
C PHE A 127 -1.55 12.50 -7.90
N LEU A 128 -0.49 13.03 -7.29
CA LEU A 128 0.45 13.96 -7.91
C LEU A 128 1.79 13.25 -8.05
N ARG A 129 2.32 13.19 -9.27
CA ARG A 129 3.62 12.59 -9.61
C ARG A 129 4.62 13.66 -9.95
N THR A 130 5.79 13.58 -9.36
CA THR A 130 6.96 14.38 -9.73
C THR A 130 8.04 13.46 -10.26
N CYS A 131 8.68 13.82 -11.36
CA CYS A 131 9.73 13.03 -11.99
C CYS A 131 11.05 13.83 -11.98
N MET A 132 12.18 13.11 -12.02
CA MET A 132 13.51 13.67 -12.11
C MET A 132 14.43 12.70 -12.84
N GLY A 133 15.07 13.12 -13.91
CA GLY A 133 16.09 12.31 -14.58
C GLY A 133 17.28 12.08 -13.68
N LEU A 134 17.92 10.93 -13.82
CA LEU A 134 19.14 10.57 -13.10
C LEU A 134 20.34 11.26 -13.77
N GLY A 135 20.75 12.40 -13.23
CA GLY A 135 21.76 13.26 -13.86
C GLY A 135 21.30 13.77 -15.21
N SER A 136 22.06 13.53 -16.26
CA SER A 136 21.71 13.87 -17.65
C SER A 136 20.99 12.75 -18.41
N SER A 137 20.66 11.64 -17.73
CA SER A 137 20.02 10.49 -18.35
C SER A 137 18.59 10.85 -18.78
N LYS A 138 18.24 10.50 -20.02
CA LYS A 138 16.87 10.53 -20.53
C LYS A 138 16.16 9.17 -20.36
N VAL A 139 16.91 8.13 -20.01
CA VAL A 139 16.41 6.75 -19.88
C VAL A 139 16.02 6.44 -18.44
N PHE A 140 16.87 6.83 -17.48
CA PHE A 140 16.67 6.52 -16.08
C PHE A 140 16.26 7.76 -15.28
N GLY A 141 15.27 7.60 -14.43
CA GLY A 141 14.79 8.67 -13.56
C GLY A 141 14.15 8.15 -12.29
N PHE A 142 14.03 9.07 -11.34
CA PHE A 142 13.24 8.89 -10.14
C PHE A 142 11.86 9.50 -10.34
N PHE A 143 10.87 8.92 -9.72
CA PHE A 143 9.58 9.57 -9.54
C PHE A 143 9.12 9.44 -8.09
N ASN A 144 8.26 10.33 -7.67
CA ASN A 144 7.55 10.24 -6.41
C ASN A 144 6.09 10.55 -6.65
N GLU A 145 5.20 9.73 -6.11
CA GLU A 145 3.76 9.97 -6.13
C GLU A 145 3.27 10.26 -4.71
N VAL A 146 2.64 11.41 -4.54
CA VAL A 146 1.81 11.69 -3.37
C VAL A 146 0.39 11.30 -3.72
N ARG A 147 -0.20 10.41 -2.93
CA ARG A 147 -1.51 9.78 -3.19
C ARG A 147 -2.50 10.10 -2.09
N LEU A 148 -3.73 10.39 -2.47
CA LEU A 148 -4.89 10.38 -1.59
C LEU A 148 -5.77 9.21 -2.01
N THR A 149 -5.99 8.27 -1.11
CA THR A 149 -6.63 6.99 -1.41
C THR A 149 -7.86 6.80 -0.52
N TYR A 150 -8.93 6.33 -1.14
CA TYR A 150 -10.05 5.72 -0.44
C TYR A 150 -10.12 4.24 -0.81
N ALA A 151 -10.21 3.37 0.20
CA ALA A 151 -10.30 1.94 0.00
C ALA A 151 -11.51 1.35 0.72
N TYR A 152 -12.13 0.37 0.07
CA TYR A 152 -13.21 -0.45 0.58
C TYR A 152 -12.79 -1.92 0.58
N GLY A 153 -12.79 -2.53 1.76
CA GLY A 153 -12.42 -3.92 1.96
C GLY A 153 -13.62 -4.78 2.39
N GLN A 154 -13.64 -6.00 1.90
CA GLN A 154 -14.55 -7.06 2.32
C GLN A 154 -13.74 -8.27 2.73
N GLY A 155 -13.81 -8.64 4.01
CA GLY A 155 -13.10 -9.77 4.58
C GLY A 155 -14.04 -10.84 5.11
N LYS A 156 -13.63 -12.08 4.93
CA LYS A 156 -14.23 -13.26 5.56
C LYS A 156 -13.17 -13.94 6.39
N HIS A 157 -13.52 -14.24 7.60
CA HIS A 157 -12.70 -15.00 8.51
C HIS A 157 -13.49 -16.22 8.97
N SER A 158 -12.90 -17.39 8.95
CA SER A 158 -13.50 -18.62 9.45
C SER A 158 -12.49 -19.36 10.31
N ASN A 159 -12.96 -19.88 11.42
CA ASN A 159 -12.17 -20.65 12.37
C ASN A 159 -12.91 -21.93 12.70
N GLY A 160 -12.20 -23.07 12.69
CA GLY A 160 -12.74 -24.39 12.99
C GLY A 160 -13.28 -25.14 11.79
N THR A 161 -13.66 -26.39 12.02
CA THR A 161 -14.16 -27.34 11.01
C THR A 161 -15.47 -27.98 11.45
N GLY A 162 -16.32 -28.35 10.49
CA GLY A 162 -17.56 -29.07 10.74
C GLY A 162 -18.58 -28.27 11.55
N ASN A 163 -19.07 -28.85 12.66
CA ASN A 163 -20.12 -28.22 13.50
C ASN A 163 -19.60 -27.07 14.38
N ASP A 164 -18.29 -26.98 14.58
CA ASP A 164 -17.63 -25.93 15.39
C ASP A 164 -17.15 -24.76 14.54
N LEU A 165 -17.58 -24.70 13.27
CA LEU A 165 -17.22 -23.61 12.37
C LEU A 165 -17.82 -22.29 12.86
N THR A 166 -16.96 -21.39 13.25
CA THR A 166 -17.31 -20.01 13.58
C THR A 166 -16.71 -19.06 12.54
N GLY A 167 -17.38 -17.96 12.28
CA GLY A 167 -16.86 -17.01 11.32
C GLY A 167 -17.43 -15.64 11.50
N TYR A 168 -16.69 -14.66 11.02
CA TYR A 168 -17.18 -13.30 10.92
C TYR A 168 -16.91 -12.73 9.53
N TYR A 169 -17.79 -11.84 9.14
CA TYR A 169 -17.67 -11.02 7.95
C TYR A 169 -17.34 -9.60 8.39
N GLN A 170 -16.34 -9.01 7.73
CA GLN A 170 -15.95 -7.63 8.00
C GLN A 170 -16.03 -6.78 6.74
N ARG A 171 -16.39 -5.53 6.94
CA ARG A 171 -16.27 -4.45 5.96
C ARG A 171 -15.33 -3.42 6.52
N SER A 172 -14.42 -2.96 5.69
CA SER A 172 -13.49 -1.91 6.08
C SER A 172 -13.52 -0.76 5.10
N HIS A 173 -13.40 0.44 5.64
CA HIS A 173 -13.23 1.65 4.88
C HIS A 173 -11.93 2.30 5.34
N THR A 174 -11.10 2.73 4.41
CA THR A 174 -9.81 3.32 4.73
C THR A 174 -9.61 4.59 3.91
N PHE A 175 -9.25 5.66 4.60
CA PHE A 175 -8.68 6.86 3.98
C PHE A 175 -7.19 6.89 4.25
N GLU A 176 -6.41 7.14 3.20
CA GLU A 176 -4.97 7.16 3.31
C GLU A 176 -4.40 8.33 2.50
N ILE A 177 -3.42 9.02 3.06
CA ILE A 177 -2.54 9.91 2.36
C ILE A 177 -1.12 9.36 2.48
N GLY A 178 -0.44 9.18 1.36
CA GLY A 178 0.87 8.54 1.38
C GLY A 178 1.77 8.99 0.25
N ALA A 179 3.04 8.64 0.35
CA ALA A 179 4.06 8.85 -0.65
C ALA A 179 4.63 7.52 -1.13
N ALA A 180 4.87 7.42 -2.42
CA ALA A 180 5.41 6.24 -3.08
C ALA A 180 6.52 6.65 -4.05
N PRO A 181 7.78 6.66 -3.58
CA PRO A 181 8.93 6.86 -4.45
C PRO A 181 9.16 5.64 -5.34
N GLY A 182 9.74 5.89 -6.51
CA GLY A 182 10.06 4.85 -7.47
C GLY A 182 11.15 5.26 -8.45
N LEU A 183 11.53 4.27 -9.24
CA LEU A 183 12.47 4.38 -10.34
C LEU A 183 11.72 4.08 -11.63
N ALA A 184 12.01 4.85 -12.67
CA ALA A 184 11.52 4.62 -14.02
C ALA A 184 12.70 4.43 -14.97
N ALA A 185 12.58 3.44 -15.86
CA ALA A 185 13.52 3.19 -16.94
C ALA A 185 12.75 3.17 -18.26
N PHE A 186 12.99 4.11 -19.15
CA PHE A 186 12.42 4.11 -20.49
C PHE A 186 13.05 3.00 -21.32
N VAL A 187 12.23 2.09 -21.82
CA VAL A 187 12.61 1.01 -22.72
C VAL A 187 12.38 1.38 -24.17
N SER A 188 11.60 2.43 -24.42
CA SER A 188 11.38 3.08 -25.70
C SER A 188 10.94 4.53 -25.47
N ASP A 189 10.81 5.33 -26.52
CA ASP A 189 10.39 6.74 -26.43
C ASP A 189 8.98 6.90 -25.84
N PHE A 190 8.15 5.86 -25.91
CA PHE A 190 6.76 5.88 -25.45
C PHE A 190 6.46 4.91 -24.28
N ALA A 191 7.44 4.15 -23.79
CA ALA A 191 7.20 3.16 -22.74
C ALA A 191 8.33 3.13 -21.70
N SER A 192 7.95 3.02 -20.43
CA SER A 192 8.87 2.81 -19.31
C SER A 192 8.47 1.61 -18.46
N VAL A 193 9.47 0.99 -17.85
CA VAL A 193 9.31 0.05 -16.75
C VAL A 193 9.54 0.82 -15.44
N GLU A 194 8.69 0.59 -14.47
CA GLU A 194 8.70 1.31 -13.20
C GLU A 194 8.80 0.34 -12.03
N VAL A 195 9.57 0.72 -11.04
CA VAL A 195 9.66 0.03 -9.74
C VAL A 195 9.35 1.03 -8.66
N SER A 196 8.40 0.74 -7.79
CA SER A 196 8.04 1.63 -6.70
C SER A 196 7.83 0.88 -5.39
N VAL A 197 8.02 1.61 -4.29
CA VAL A 197 7.80 1.11 -2.93
C VAL A 197 6.83 2.05 -2.22
N GLY A 198 5.91 1.50 -1.43
CA GLY A 198 5.07 2.28 -0.53
C GLY A 198 5.87 2.60 0.73
N VAL A 199 5.97 3.90 1.10
CA VAL A 199 6.94 4.27 2.13
C VAL A 199 6.31 4.90 3.33
N MET A 200 5.48 5.89 3.12
CA MET A 200 5.00 6.71 4.22
C MET A 200 3.57 7.08 4.00
N GLY A 201 2.77 6.98 5.05
CA GLY A 201 1.41 7.42 4.98
C GLY A 201 0.74 7.52 6.33
N PHE A 202 -0.32 8.30 6.34
CA PHE A 202 -1.29 8.33 7.42
C PHE A 202 -2.55 7.65 6.91
N SER A 203 -3.04 6.68 7.65
CA SER A 203 -4.29 5.99 7.33
C SER A 203 -5.26 6.08 8.49
N TYR A 204 -6.52 6.26 8.13
CA TYR A 204 -7.65 6.15 9.04
C TYR A 204 -8.56 5.05 8.53
N LYS A 205 -8.72 3.99 9.34
CA LYS A 205 -9.50 2.80 8.99
C LYS A 205 -10.61 2.60 10.00
N TRP A 206 -11.83 2.40 9.51
CA TRP A 206 -12.93 1.88 10.31
C TRP A 206 -13.38 0.54 9.77
N VAL A 207 -13.73 -0.34 10.67
CA VAL A 207 -14.10 -1.72 10.39
C VAL A 207 -15.41 -2.02 11.09
N ASP A 208 -16.37 -2.51 10.34
CA ASP A 208 -17.60 -3.08 10.84
C ASP A 208 -17.53 -4.59 10.70
N GLN A 209 -17.80 -5.30 11.79
CA GLN A 209 -17.78 -6.76 11.85
C GLN A 209 -19.16 -7.29 12.19
N ILE A 210 -19.54 -8.38 11.56
CA ILE A 210 -20.74 -9.16 11.87
C ILE A 210 -20.28 -10.56 12.24
N HIS A 211 -20.44 -10.91 13.50
CA HIS A 211 -20.08 -12.21 14.03
C HIS A 211 -21.30 -13.13 14.06
N ASN A 212 -21.18 -14.34 13.51
CA ASN A 212 -22.23 -15.37 13.46
C ASN A 212 -23.62 -14.81 13.03
N GLN A 213 -23.63 -13.86 12.07
CA GLN A 213 -24.82 -13.21 11.49
C GLN A 213 -25.68 -12.39 12.47
N VAL A 214 -25.33 -12.29 13.75
CA VAL A 214 -26.17 -11.66 14.78
C VAL A 214 -25.48 -10.52 15.51
N ASN A 215 -24.23 -10.69 15.94
CA ASN A 215 -23.53 -9.71 16.76
C ASN A 215 -22.74 -8.72 15.90
N LYS A 216 -23.03 -7.42 16.04
CA LYS A 216 -22.36 -6.34 15.33
C LYS A 216 -21.33 -5.69 16.24
N ALA A 217 -20.12 -5.52 15.75
CA ALA A 217 -19.06 -4.77 16.39
C ALA A 217 -18.42 -3.79 15.40
N SER A 218 -18.10 -2.60 15.87
CA SER A 218 -17.38 -1.60 15.08
C SER A 218 -16.07 -1.21 15.77
N ARG A 219 -15.01 -1.04 14.97
CA ARG A 219 -13.70 -0.62 15.44
C ARG A 219 -13.14 0.50 14.56
N HIS A 220 -12.61 1.53 15.20
CA HIS A 220 -11.89 2.62 14.53
C HIS A 220 -10.41 2.53 14.86
N SER A 221 -9.56 2.71 13.87
CA SER A 221 -8.13 2.82 14.08
C SER A 221 -7.54 3.92 13.21
N ALA A 222 -6.66 4.72 13.81
CA ALA A 222 -5.84 5.67 13.10
C ALA A 222 -4.38 5.23 13.22
N SER A 223 -3.66 5.18 12.12
CA SER A 223 -2.24 4.80 12.12
C SER A 223 -1.45 5.74 11.24
N GLY A 224 -0.27 6.11 11.71
CA GLY A 224 0.76 6.76 10.92
C GLY A 224 1.92 5.79 10.73
N ASN A 225 2.24 5.48 9.48
CA ASN A 225 3.33 4.59 9.15
C ASN A 225 4.47 5.38 8.50
N PHE A 226 5.63 5.34 9.14
CA PHE A 226 6.91 5.79 8.58
C PHE A 226 7.80 4.59 8.22
N LYS A 227 7.17 3.48 7.86
CA LYS A 227 7.89 2.25 7.54
C LYS A 227 8.09 2.15 6.04
N ILE A 228 9.34 2.08 5.62
CA ILE A 228 9.69 1.65 4.27
C ILE A 228 9.51 0.14 4.22
N ASP A 229 8.49 -0.31 3.54
CA ASP A 229 8.31 -1.73 3.30
C ASP A 229 9.06 -2.12 2.02
N LEU A 230 10.35 -2.46 2.19
CA LEU A 230 11.20 -2.88 1.09
C LEU A 230 10.75 -4.21 0.46
N PHE A 231 9.86 -4.95 1.12
CA PHE A 231 9.30 -6.19 0.58
C PHE A 231 8.00 -5.95 -0.23
N SER A 232 7.43 -4.75 -0.18
CA SER A 232 6.30 -4.34 -1.01
C SER A 232 6.75 -3.67 -2.30
N ILE A 233 7.53 -4.37 -3.11
CA ILE A 233 7.97 -3.87 -4.41
C ILE A 233 6.82 -4.00 -5.40
N ASN A 234 6.47 -2.89 -6.05
CA ASN A 234 5.51 -2.88 -7.14
C ASN A 234 6.27 -2.73 -8.46
N LEU A 235 6.06 -3.69 -9.35
CA LEU A 235 6.57 -3.63 -10.72
C LEU A 235 5.47 -3.08 -11.63
N GLY A 236 5.81 -2.15 -12.48
CA GLY A 236 4.87 -1.49 -13.37
C GLY A 236 5.42 -1.24 -14.76
N MET A 237 4.49 -1.01 -15.67
CA MET A 237 4.78 -0.54 -17.02
C MET A 237 3.89 0.65 -17.32
N THR A 238 4.47 1.68 -17.93
CA THR A 238 3.79 2.93 -18.27
C THR A 238 4.00 3.25 -19.74
N MET A 239 2.94 3.64 -20.42
CA MET A 239 2.95 4.12 -21.80
C MET A 239 2.64 5.62 -21.81
N TYR A 240 3.32 6.36 -22.66
CA TYR A 240 3.21 7.82 -22.81
C TYR A 240 2.73 8.17 -24.22
N PHE A 241 1.84 9.20 -24.33
CA PHE A 241 1.20 9.62 -25.58
C PHE A 241 1.27 11.13 -25.75
#